data_2fa277de0bafc2c288e58d2a791033ef
#
_entry.id   2fa277de0bafc2c288e58d2a791033ef
#
_cell.length_a   1.000
_cell.length_b   1.000
_cell.length_c   1.000
_cell.angle_alpha   90.00
_cell.angle_beta   90.00
_cell.angle_gamma   90.00
#
_symmetry.space_group_name_H-M   'P 1'
#
loop_
_entity.id
_entity.type
_entity.pdbx_description
1 polymer ?
#
loop_
_entity_poly.entity_id
_entity_poly.type
_entity_poly.pdbx_seq_one_letter_code
_entity_poly.pdbx_strand_id
1 'polypeptide(L)'
;MHRGDKARADMTDRRPYTYVLLRYRHDPLAGEFANVGVLVHGPAFGFLDAKVRTTLGQRLTKMFPRLDGDAFKSSLQSIARSVKKLSAREAGDMLTSLEDASAFGRRALPTDDTSFVWGPLGSGITDDPEQTLEKLYARFVTQYDGKVKVSRDDAAVWRPIKDLLLARNIADRLQPKTIHSDVDRIDFEHAWKNGAWHCYQPLSFDLSSNENIRDKAARWAGHMLALKDADEPFKPHFVVGAPSNPQLLSAYHRAITLLQRSPGSPEVIEEGAAERLVDQLEDELRAHDSVRTA
;
A
#
# COMPACT_ATOMS: atom_id res chain seq x y z
N MET A 1 -30.03 -35.48 21.92
CA MET A 1 -29.41 -35.01 23.19
C MET A 1 -27.90 -34.86 23.02
N HIS A 2 -27.40 -33.96 22.10
CA HIS A 2 -25.96 -33.87 21.80
C HIS A 2 -25.48 -32.46 21.36
N ARG A 3 -26.29 -31.39 21.51
CA ARG A 3 -25.88 -30.01 21.19
C ARG A 3 -25.54 -29.13 22.42
N GLY A 4 -25.90 -29.59 23.63
CA GLY A 4 -25.64 -28.82 24.86
C GLY A 4 -24.26 -29.01 25.46
N ASP A 5 -23.60 -30.15 25.24
CA ASP A 5 -22.32 -30.48 25.86
C ASP A 5 -21.10 -29.84 25.16
N LYS A 6 -21.16 -29.62 23.84
CA LYS A 6 -20.07 -28.93 23.12
C LYS A 6 -19.95 -27.44 23.49
N ALA A 7 -21.07 -26.78 23.75
CA ALA A 7 -21.06 -25.36 24.14
C ALA A 7 -20.59 -25.15 25.59
N ARG A 8 -20.72 -26.14 26.44
CA ARG A 8 -20.25 -26.09 27.85
C ARG A 8 -18.75 -26.41 27.99
N ALA A 9 -18.21 -27.28 27.14
CA ALA A 9 -16.77 -27.59 27.12
C ALA A 9 -15.93 -26.39 26.58
N ASP A 10 -16.50 -25.58 25.70
CA ASP A 10 -15.83 -24.43 25.09
C ASP A 10 -15.75 -23.18 26.01
N MET A 11 -16.53 -23.17 27.11
CA MET A 11 -16.52 -22.06 28.08
C MET A 11 -15.53 -22.25 29.24
N THR A 12 -14.92 -23.41 29.42
CA THR A 12 -14.15 -23.76 30.63
C THR A 12 -12.70 -23.30 30.61
N ASP A 13 -12.17 -22.87 29.47
CA ASP A 13 -10.74 -22.47 29.36
C ASP A 13 -10.52 -20.96 29.15
N ARG A 14 -11.58 -20.15 29.16
CA ARG A 14 -11.48 -18.70 29.01
C ARG A 14 -10.97 -18.07 30.29
N ARG A 15 -9.94 -17.21 30.15
CA ARG A 15 -9.29 -16.50 31.24
C ARG A 15 -9.44 -14.99 31.07
N PRO A 16 -9.42 -14.23 32.14
CA PRO A 16 -9.51 -12.77 32.08
C PRO A 16 -8.26 -12.17 31.45
N TYR A 17 -8.50 -11.11 30.68
CA TYR A 17 -7.46 -10.23 30.16
C TYR A 17 -7.85 -8.77 30.40
N THR A 18 -6.86 -7.89 30.35
CA THR A 18 -7.03 -6.43 30.35
C THR A 18 -6.38 -5.83 29.09
N TYR A 19 -6.84 -4.66 28.67
CA TYR A 19 -6.25 -3.95 27.56
C TYR A 19 -6.36 -2.43 27.72
N VAL A 20 -5.45 -1.71 27.07
CA VAL A 20 -5.52 -0.25 26.90
C VAL A 20 -5.25 0.12 25.46
N LEU A 21 -5.90 1.19 24.99
CA LEU A 21 -5.71 1.72 23.65
C LEU A 21 -4.63 2.79 23.68
N LEU A 22 -3.65 2.71 22.81
CA LEU A 22 -2.72 3.80 22.56
C LEU A 22 -3.39 4.82 21.65
N ARG A 23 -3.43 6.09 22.07
CA ARG A 23 -4.05 7.21 21.38
C ARG A 23 -2.99 8.22 20.98
N TYR A 24 -3.10 8.72 19.77
CA TYR A 24 -2.35 9.87 19.29
C TYR A 24 -3.21 11.12 19.39
N ARG A 25 -2.68 12.18 19.99
CA ARG A 25 -3.28 13.52 20.07
C ARG A 25 -2.33 14.48 19.35
N HIS A 26 -2.80 15.11 18.27
CA HIS A 26 -1.99 16.07 17.53
C HIS A 26 -1.85 17.38 18.30
N ASP A 27 -2.98 17.83 18.87
CA ASP A 27 -3.05 18.96 19.79
C ASP A 27 -3.77 18.50 21.08
N PRO A 28 -3.07 18.51 22.23
CA PRO A 28 -3.67 18.13 23.51
C PRO A 28 -4.89 18.95 23.91
N LEU A 29 -4.94 20.25 23.49
CA LEU A 29 -6.02 21.17 23.87
C LEU A 29 -7.28 20.98 23.00
N ALA A 30 -7.12 20.53 21.75
CA ALA A 30 -8.25 20.28 20.84
C ALA A 30 -9.10 19.07 21.26
N GLY A 31 -8.60 18.19 22.10
CA GLY A 31 -9.31 16.99 22.54
C GLY A 31 -9.48 15.91 21.47
N GLU A 32 -8.99 16.16 20.25
CA GLU A 32 -9.05 15.20 19.15
C GLU A 32 -7.97 14.13 19.29
N PHE A 33 -8.37 12.88 19.09
CA PHE A 33 -7.44 11.77 19.13
C PHE A 33 -7.78 10.69 18.11
N ALA A 34 -6.77 9.91 17.73
CA ALA A 34 -6.94 8.68 16.97
C ALA A 34 -6.34 7.51 17.74
N ASN A 35 -7.01 6.37 17.75
CA ASN A 35 -6.43 5.13 18.26
C ASN A 35 -5.38 4.63 17.27
N VAL A 36 -4.17 4.37 17.79
CA VAL A 36 -3.00 4.01 16.98
C VAL A 36 -2.33 2.70 17.42
N GLY A 37 -2.80 2.11 18.52
CA GLY A 37 -2.32 0.84 19.03
C GLY A 37 -3.22 0.27 20.11
N VAL A 38 -2.93 -0.96 20.48
CA VAL A 38 -3.57 -1.71 21.59
C VAL A 38 -2.46 -2.44 22.34
N LEU A 39 -2.50 -2.43 23.65
CA LEU A 39 -1.73 -3.28 24.53
C LEU A 39 -2.69 -4.22 25.24
N VAL A 40 -2.36 -5.52 25.27
CA VAL A 40 -3.13 -6.57 25.96
C VAL A 40 -2.24 -7.24 26.99
N HIS A 41 -2.81 -7.46 28.18
CA HIS A 41 -2.22 -8.27 29.24
C HIS A 41 -3.17 -9.37 29.67
N GLY A 42 -2.71 -10.62 29.56
CA GLY A 42 -3.42 -11.83 29.97
C GLY A 42 -2.57 -12.60 30.99
N PRO A 43 -2.71 -12.31 32.31
CA PRO A 43 -1.82 -12.89 33.32
C PRO A 43 -1.84 -14.42 33.32
N ALA A 44 -3.01 -15.05 33.17
CA ALA A 44 -3.14 -16.52 33.17
C ALA A 44 -2.45 -17.20 31.96
N PHE A 45 -2.06 -16.43 30.94
CA PHE A 45 -1.33 -16.91 29.77
C PHE A 45 0.15 -16.47 29.78
N GLY A 46 0.60 -15.71 30.79
CA GLY A 46 1.89 -15.05 30.75
C GLY A 46 2.05 -14.11 29.55
N PHE A 47 0.92 -13.53 29.07
CA PHE A 47 0.87 -12.75 27.84
C PHE A 47 0.88 -11.26 28.13
N LEU A 48 1.83 -10.56 27.54
CA LEU A 48 1.89 -9.11 27.46
C LEU A 48 2.45 -8.71 26.09
N ASP A 49 1.63 -8.13 25.26
CA ASP A 49 2.08 -7.63 23.97
C ASP A 49 1.27 -6.40 23.51
N ALA A 50 1.84 -5.67 22.54
CA ALA A 50 1.20 -4.50 21.96
C ALA A 50 1.32 -4.49 20.43
N LYS A 51 0.21 -4.20 19.78
CA LYS A 51 0.16 -3.96 18.34
C LYS A 51 -0.09 -2.50 18.06
N VAL A 52 0.79 -1.89 17.25
CA VAL A 52 0.71 -0.47 16.87
C VAL A 52 0.62 -0.32 15.36
N ARG A 53 0.18 0.86 14.89
CA ARG A 53 0.15 1.17 13.48
C ARG A 53 1.54 1.16 12.86
N THR A 54 1.64 0.58 11.67
CA THR A 54 2.84 0.64 10.81
C THR A 54 2.69 1.63 9.67
N THR A 55 1.43 2.04 9.36
CA THR A 55 1.09 2.98 8.28
C THR A 55 0.17 4.07 8.81
N LEU A 56 0.23 5.27 8.24
CA LEU A 56 -0.66 6.36 8.61
C LEU A 56 -2.13 6.09 8.21
N GLY A 57 -2.32 5.55 7.00
CA GLY A 57 -3.66 5.39 6.42
C GLY A 57 -4.33 6.73 6.10
N GLN A 58 -5.35 6.71 5.26
CA GLN A 58 -6.06 7.93 4.83
C GLN A 58 -6.76 8.67 5.98
N ARG A 59 -7.20 7.94 7.00
CA ARG A 59 -7.90 8.54 8.15
C ARG A 59 -6.99 9.49 8.92
N LEU A 60 -5.78 9.05 9.28
CA LEU A 60 -4.83 9.87 10.04
C LEU A 60 -4.32 11.06 9.24
N THR A 61 -4.01 10.87 7.95
CA THR A 61 -3.56 11.98 7.09
C THR A 61 -4.64 13.03 6.86
N LYS A 62 -5.92 12.64 6.83
CA LYS A 62 -7.04 13.59 6.74
C LYS A 62 -7.32 14.30 8.07
N MET A 63 -7.22 13.58 9.21
CA MET A 63 -7.40 14.20 10.53
C MET A 63 -6.26 15.16 10.88
N PHE A 64 -5.03 14.79 10.51
CA PHE A 64 -3.80 15.51 10.87
C PHE A 64 -2.93 15.76 9.64
N PRO A 65 -3.27 16.73 8.77
CA PRO A 65 -2.60 16.95 7.48
C PRO A 65 -1.12 17.33 7.61
N ARG A 66 -0.68 17.84 8.77
CA ARG A 66 0.70 18.25 9.05
C ARG A 66 1.49 17.24 9.88
N LEU A 67 0.97 16.02 10.02
CA LEU A 67 1.62 14.95 10.77
C LEU A 67 2.91 14.51 10.07
N ASP A 68 4.04 14.62 10.77
CA ASP A 68 5.30 14.00 10.35
C ASP A 68 5.17 12.47 10.46
N GLY A 69 5.06 11.83 9.30
CA GLY A 69 4.81 10.40 9.21
C GLY A 69 5.96 9.52 9.69
N ASP A 70 7.19 9.97 9.54
CA ASP A 70 8.36 9.16 9.91
C ASP A 70 8.65 9.28 11.41
N ALA A 71 8.56 10.48 11.96
CA ALA A 71 8.62 10.68 13.42
C ALA A 71 7.50 9.93 14.14
N PHE A 72 6.28 9.97 13.61
CA PHE A 72 5.13 9.24 14.13
C PHE A 72 5.35 7.72 14.17
N LYS A 73 5.80 7.11 13.06
CA LYS A 73 6.08 5.67 12.98
C LYS A 73 7.23 5.25 13.91
N SER A 74 8.29 6.06 13.95
CA SER A 74 9.45 5.82 14.82
C SER A 74 9.03 5.78 16.29
N SER A 75 8.20 6.74 16.72
CA SER A 75 7.66 6.79 18.09
C SER A 75 6.82 5.56 18.42
N LEU A 76 5.90 5.17 17.54
CA LEU A 76 5.08 3.96 17.73
C LEU A 76 5.93 2.69 17.85
N GLN A 77 6.95 2.54 17.00
CA GLN A 77 7.87 1.40 17.07
C GLN A 77 8.68 1.38 18.36
N SER A 78 9.05 2.56 18.87
CA SER A 78 9.74 2.69 20.16
C SER A 78 8.85 2.23 21.32
N ILE A 79 7.58 2.64 21.35
CA ILE A 79 6.60 2.23 22.35
C ILE A 79 6.39 0.70 22.31
N ALA A 80 6.18 0.13 21.11
CA ALA A 80 6.01 -1.32 20.95
C ALA A 80 7.23 -2.10 21.45
N ARG A 81 8.45 -1.61 21.13
CA ARG A 81 9.70 -2.22 21.63
C ARG A 81 9.81 -2.13 23.15
N SER A 82 9.35 -1.04 23.77
CA SER A 82 9.33 -0.90 25.23
C SER A 82 8.40 -1.94 25.88
N VAL A 83 7.20 -2.15 25.33
CA VAL A 83 6.29 -3.20 25.79
C VAL A 83 6.93 -4.58 25.66
N LYS A 84 7.55 -4.90 24.53
CA LYS A 84 8.21 -6.18 24.30
C LYS A 84 9.38 -6.42 25.29
N LYS A 85 10.12 -5.37 25.63
CA LYS A 85 11.18 -5.45 26.65
C LYS A 85 10.61 -5.74 28.06
N LEU A 86 9.47 -5.12 28.41
CA LEU A 86 8.77 -5.40 29.66
C LEU A 86 8.28 -6.85 29.70
N SER A 87 7.65 -7.31 28.63
CA SER A 87 7.20 -8.71 28.50
C SER A 87 8.33 -9.70 28.74
N ALA A 88 9.50 -9.48 28.11
CA ALA A 88 10.66 -10.37 28.26
C ALA A 88 11.28 -10.34 29.68
N ARG A 89 11.22 -9.19 30.39
CA ARG A 89 11.75 -9.05 31.77
C ARG A 89 10.87 -9.71 32.81
N GLU A 90 9.58 -9.70 32.61
CA GLU A 90 8.56 -10.06 33.60
C GLU A 90 7.88 -11.39 33.27
N ALA A 91 8.38 -12.13 32.29
CA ALA A 91 7.78 -13.40 31.85
C ALA A 91 7.59 -14.42 32.98
N GLY A 92 8.45 -14.39 34.06
CA GLY A 92 8.33 -15.23 35.24
C GLY A 92 7.30 -14.73 36.26
N ASP A 93 7.10 -13.43 36.36
CA ASP A 93 6.28 -12.79 37.39
C ASP A 93 4.85 -12.45 36.93
N MET A 94 4.58 -12.51 35.61
CA MET A 94 3.27 -12.13 35.04
C MET A 94 2.11 -12.99 35.55
N LEU A 95 2.36 -14.27 35.85
CA LEU A 95 1.33 -15.18 36.36
C LEU A 95 0.87 -14.84 37.78
N THR A 96 1.71 -14.14 38.54
CA THR A 96 1.44 -13.76 39.95
C THR A 96 1.17 -12.27 40.12
N SER A 97 1.40 -11.47 39.05
CA SER A 97 1.20 -10.03 39.07
C SER A 97 -0.29 -9.67 39.12
N LEU A 98 -0.63 -8.81 40.10
CA LEU A 98 -1.95 -8.16 40.17
C LEU A 98 -2.05 -6.91 39.26
N GLU A 99 -1.01 -6.62 38.50
CA GLU A 99 -0.99 -5.46 37.59
C GLU A 99 -1.86 -5.70 36.36
N ASP A 100 -2.42 -4.61 35.86
CA ASP A 100 -3.26 -4.59 34.65
C ASP A 100 -2.53 -3.99 33.43
N ALA A 101 -3.15 -4.04 32.28
CA ALA A 101 -2.58 -3.47 31.05
C ALA A 101 -2.26 -1.98 31.19
N SER A 102 -2.96 -1.23 32.06
CA SER A 102 -2.69 0.20 32.27
C SER A 102 -1.38 0.43 33.04
N ALA A 103 -1.05 -0.46 34.01
CA ALA A 103 0.22 -0.39 34.74
C ALA A 103 1.40 -0.62 33.78
N PHE A 104 1.33 -1.68 32.95
CA PHE A 104 2.34 -1.96 31.93
C PHE A 104 2.45 -0.85 30.88
N GLY A 105 1.31 -0.32 30.46
CA GLY A 105 1.28 0.81 29.53
C GLY A 105 2.04 2.03 30.06
N ARG A 106 1.79 2.43 31.31
CA ARG A 106 2.50 3.56 31.96
C ARG A 106 4.00 3.32 32.12
N ARG A 107 4.42 2.07 32.28
CA ARG A 107 5.86 1.73 32.32
C ARG A 107 6.51 1.75 30.96
N ALA A 108 5.77 1.36 29.90
CA ALA A 108 6.27 1.40 28.52
C ALA A 108 6.32 2.83 27.95
N LEU A 109 5.34 3.65 28.30
CA LEU A 109 5.22 5.07 27.95
C LEU A 109 4.68 5.82 29.18
N PRO A 110 5.53 6.48 29.97
CA PRO A 110 5.11 7.32 31.07
C PRO A 110 4.17 8.42 30.63
N THR A 111 3.29 8.84 31.53
CA THR A 111 2.40 9.97 31.28
C THR A 111 3.24 11.24 31.31
N ASP A 112 3.36 11.88 30.16
CA ASP A 112 4.00 13.17 29.96
C ASP A 112 3.16 13.98 28.94
N ASP A 113 3.63 15.16 28.57
CA ASP A 113 2.95 16.03 27.61
C ASP A 113 3.15 15.58 26.14
N THR A 114 3.45 14.30 25.93
CA THR A 114 3.62 13.77 24.58
C THR A 114 2.29 13.62 23.84
N SER A 115 2.40 13.55 22.52
CA SER A 115 1.27 13.30 21.62
C SER A 115 0.68 11.88 21.77
N PHE A 116 1.33 11.01 22.52
CA PHE A 116 0.86 9.62 22.72
C PHE A 116 0.40 9.41 24.18
N VAL A 117 -0.81 8.89 24.34
CA VAL A 117 -1.37 8.62 25.66
C VAL A 117 -2.12 7.30 25.68
N TRP A 118 -2.11 6.62 26.83
CA TRP A 118 -2.95 5.46 27.04
C TRP A 118 -4.38 5.88 27.38
N GLY A 119 -5.34 5.18 26.77
CA GLY A 119 -6.78 5.35 27.05
C GLY A 119 -7.20 4.62 28.32
N PRO A 120 -8.51 4.63 28.62
CA PRO A 120 -9.09 3.90 29.74
C PRO A 120 -8.82 2.39 29.65
N LEU A 121 -8.74 1.76 30.82
CA LEU A 121 -8.64 0.31 30.94
C LEU A 121 -9.92 -0.37 30.46
N GLY A 122 -9.75 -1.40 29.65
CA GLY A 122 -10.80 -2.33 29.27
C GLY A 122 -10.46 -3.74 29.72
N SER A 123 -11.45 -4.62 29.79
CA SER A 123 -11.25 -6.02 30.18
C SER A 123 -12.19 -6.96 29.42
N GLY A 124 -11.87 -8.24 29.45
CA GLY A 124 -12.66 -9.31 28.86
C GLY A 124 -12.17 -10.69 29.26
N ILE A 125 -12.74 -11.71 28.63
CA ILE A 125 -12.33 -13.10 28.79
C ILE A 125 -11.94 -13.67 27.42
N THR A 126 -10.87 -14.47 27.37
CA THR A 126 -10.37 -15.10 26.15
C THR A 126 -9.77 -16.45 26.43
N ASP A 127 -9.74 -17.30 25.43
CA ASP A 127 -8.97 -18.53 25.33
C ASP A 127 -7.66 -18.34 24.54
N ASP A 128 -7.55 -17.25 23.76
CA ASP A 128 -6.41 -16.91 22.93
C ASP A 128 -6.12 -15.39 23.00
N PRO A 129 -5.13 -14.97 23.82
CA PRO A 129 -4.82 -13.56 23.99
C PRO A 129 -4.17 -12.92 22.74
N GLU A 130 -3.44 -13.71 21.93
CA GLU A 130 -2.84 -13.23 20.69
C GLU A 130 -3.93 -12.90 19.65
N GLN A 131 -4.86 -13.81 19.42
CA GLN A 131 -6.01 -13.56 18.54
C GLN A 131 -6.88 -12.40 19.07
N THR A 132 -6.97 -12.27 20.39
CA THR A 132 -7.70 -11.16 21.03
C THR A 132 -7.04 -9.83 20.75
N LEU A 133 -5.72 -9.73 20.82
CA LEU A 133 -4.95 -8.55 20.43
C LEU A 133 -5.25 -8.15 18.97
N GLU A 134 -5.24 -9.13 18.06
CA GLU A 134 -5.58 -8.91 16.66
C GLU A 134 -7.02 -8.37 16.46
N LYS A 135 -8.00 -8.98 17.13
CA LYS A 135 -9.41 -8.56 17.07
C LYS A 135 -9.62 -7.15 17.63
N LEU A 136 -8.99 -6.83 18.76
CA LEU A 136 -9.07 -5.50 19.36
C LEU A 136 -8.39 -4.45 18.47
N TYR A 137 -7.23 -4.78 17.90
CA TYR A 137 -6.55 -3.90 16.95
C TYR A 137 -7.40 -3.65 15.70
N ALA A 138 -7.95 -4.69 15.11
CA ALA A 138 -8.85 -4.56 13.97
C ALA A 138 -10.06 -3.66 14.29
N ARG A 139 -10.69 -3.88 15.45
CA ARG A 139 -11.88 -3.16 15.89
C ARG A 139 -11.61 -1.68 16.22
N PHE A 140 -10.56 -1.38 16.98
CA PHE A 140 -10.39 -0.05 17.56
C PHE A 140 -9.40 0.81 16.78
N VAL A 141 -8.50 0.21 15.99
CA VAL A 141 -7.44 0.94 15.28
C VAL A 141 -7.70 1.01 13.79
N THR A 142 -8.07 -0.11 13.15
CA THR A 142 -8.17 -0.17 11.68
C THR A 142 -9.59 -0.27 11.12
N GLN A 143 -10.61 -0.48 11.95
CA GLN A 143 -12.01 -0.64 11.50
C GLN A 143 -12.50 0.48 10.58
N TYR A 144 -12.06 1.71 10.85
CA TYR A 144 -12.47 2.89 10.08
C TYR A 144 -11.38 3.38 9.12
N ASP A 145 -10.29 2.64 8.99
CA ASP A 145 -9.42 2.83 7.86
C ASP A 145 -10.21 2.32 6.65
N GLY A 146 -10.55 3.21 5.73
CA GLY A 146 -11.13 2.76 4.47
C GLY A 146 -10.28 1.57 3.99
N LYS A 147 -10.91 0.55 3.40
CA LYS A 147 -10.14 -0.56 2.81
C LYS A 147 -8.99 0.08 2.07
N VAL A 148 -7.75 -0.17 2.50
CA VAL A 148 -6.57 0.16 1.71
C VAL A 148 -6.74 -0.69 0.46
N LYS A 149 -7.36 -0.11 -0.57
CA LYS A 149 -7.22 -0.63 -1.90
C LYS A 149 -5.72 -0.50 -2.13
N VAL A 150 -5.03 -1.60 -2.22
CA VAL A 150 -3.66 -1.62 -2.68
C VAL A 150 -3.69 -0.93 -4.03
N SER A 151 -3.19 0.30 -4.06
CA SER A 151 -3.08 1.06 -5.31
C SER A 151 -2.25 0.22 -6.25
N ARG A 152 -2.79 -0.07 -7.43
CA ARG A 152 -2.05 -0.82 -8.44
C ARG A 152 -0.90 0.07 -8.94
N ASP A 153 0.29 -0.48 -8.96
CA ASP A 153 1.47 0.17 -9.52
C ASP A 153 1.58 -0.03 -11.05
N ASP A 154 2.57 0.55 -11.66
CA ASP A 154 2.81 0.44 -13.09
C ASP A 154 3.11 -1.01 -13.50
N ALA A 155 3.79 -1.77 -12.65
CA ALA A 155 4.06 -3.18 -12.88
C ALA A 155 2.78 -4.03 -12.88
N ALA A 156 1.81 -3.69 -12.02
CA ALA A 156 0.50 -4.37 -12.02
C ALA A 156 -0.30 -4.10 -13.31
N VAL A 157 -0.14 -2.93 -13.93
CA VAL A 157 -0.75 -2.61 -15.24
C VAL A 157 -0.10 -3.41 -16.37
N TRP A 158 1.22 -3.64 -16.31
CA TRP A 158 1.95 -4.41 -17.32
C TRP A 158 1.75 -5.93 -17.19
N ARG A 159 1.43 -6.44 -16.00
CA ARG A 159 1.35 -7.88 -15.71
C ARG A 159 0.49 -8.67 -16.71
N PRO A 160 -0.75 -8.28 -17.06
CA PRO A 160 -1.57 -9.01 -18.02
C PRO A 160 -0.90 -9.14 -19.40
N ILE A 161 -0.24 -8.08 -19.86
CA ILE A 161 0.49 -8.08 -21.14
C ILE A 161 1.68 -9.03 -21.05
N LYS A 162 2.46 -8.95 -19.98
CA LYS A 162 3.60 -9.85 -19.74
C LYS A 162 3.17 -11.32 -19.74
N ASP A 163 2.07 -11.65 -19.09
CA ASP A 163 1.55 -13.03 -19.03
C ASP A 163 1.15 -13.53 -20.43
N LEU A 164 0.51 -12.68 -21.24
CA LEU A 164 0.18 -13.00 -22.65
C LEU A 164 1.43 -13.16 -23.52
N LEU A 165 2.42 -12.28 -23.39
CA LEU A 165 3.69 -12.37 -24.13
C LEU A 165 4.44 -13.67 -23.80
N LEU A 166 4.45 -14.08 -22.52
CA LEU A 166 5.04 -15.35 -22.08
C LEU A 166 4.28 -16.54 -22.65
N ALA A 167 2.94 -16.52 -22.62
CA ALA A 167 2.10 -17.60 -23.16
C ALA A 167 2.30 -17.79 -24.69
N ARG A 168 2.67 -16.72 -25.41
CA ARG A 168 2.94 -16.75 -26.86
C ARG A 168 4.41 -16.92 -27.23
N ASN A 169 5.31 -17.05 -26.23
CA ASN A 169 6.76 -17.18 -26.40
C ASN A 169 7.40 -16.01 -27.18
N ILE A 170 6.90 -14.78 -26.97
CA ILE A 170 7.43 -13.57 -27.60
C ILE A 170 7.92 -12.53 -26.57
N ALA A 171 7.97 -12.88 -25.29
CA ALA A 171 8.37 -11.96 -24.23
C ALA A 171 9.84 -11.50 -24.35
N ASP A 172 10.71 -12.36 -24.83
CA ASP A 172 12.14 -12.12 -25.10
C ASP A 172 12.41 -11.20 -26.30
N ARG A 173 11.37 -10.88 -27.10
CA ARG A 173 11.47 -9.93 -28.22
C ARG A 173 11.44 -8.48 -27.72
N LEU A 174 11.00 -8.23 -26.50
CA LEU A 174 11.05 -6.92 -25.85
C LEU A 174 12.32 -6.81 -25.00
N GLN A 175 13.00 -5.68 -25.12
CA GLN A 175 14.24 -5.39 -24.39
C GLN A 175 14.21 -3.99 -23.81
N PRO A 176 14.97 -3.69 -22.76
CA PRO A 176 15.16 -2.33 -22.28
C PRO A 176 15.81 -1.45 -23.34
N LYS A 177 15.33 -0.22 -23.46
CA LYS A 177 15.89 0.79 -24.38
C LYS A 177 15.86 2.15 -23.75
N THR A 178 16.99 2.85 -23.76
CA THR A 178 17.10 4.26 -23.42
C THR A 178 16.98 5.10 -24.69
N ILE A 179 16.08 6.06 -24.71
CA ILE A 179 15.94 7.07 -25.76
C ILE A 179 16.58 8.37 -25.26
N HIS A 180 17.44 8.94 -26.08
CA HIS A 180 18.21 10.16 -25.78
C HIS A 180 17.76 11.32 -26.65
N SER A 181 17.90 12.53 -26.11
CA SER A 181 17.85 13.80 -26.82
C SER A 181 18.88 14.76 -26.19
N ASP A 182 19.07 15.92 -26.74
CA ASP A 182 19.93 16.96 -26.16
C ASP A 182 19.44 17.45 -24.78
N VAL A 183 18.16 17.23 -24.45
CA VAL A 183 17.50 17.76 -23.25
C VAL A 183 17.36 16.73 -22.15
N ASP A 184 17.05 15.45 -22.51
CA ASP A 184 16.71 14.41 -21.53
C ASP A 184 17.02 13.01 -22.07
N ARG A 185 17.03 12.04 -21.17
CA ARG A 185 17.10 10.61 -21.48
C ARG A 185 16.03 9.85 -20.71
N ILE A 186 15.32 8.96 -21.37
CA ILE A 186 14.26 8.17 -20.76
C ILE A 186 14.51 6.69 -21.00
N ASP A 187 14.44 5.91 -19.92
CA ASP A 187 14.60 4.46 -19.96
C ASP A 187 13.21 3.81 -20.10
N PHE A 188 13.04 3.01 -21.11
CA PHE A 188 11.87 2.15 -21.33
C PHE A 188 12.26 0.69 -21.07
N GLU A 189 11.57 0.03 -20.15
CA GLU A 189 11.85 -1.37 -19.83
C GLU A 189 11.40 -2.34 -20.95
N HIS A 190 10.47 -1.91 -21.78
CA HIS A 190 9.83 -2.73 -22.80
C HIS A 190 9.86 -2.03 -24.15
N ALA A 191 10.78 -2.43 -25.00
CA ALA A 191 10.89 -1.87 -26.35
C ALA A 191 11.32 -2.92 -27.37
N TRP A 192 10.95 -2.74 -28.64
CA TRP A 192 11.44 -3.50 -29.76
C TRP A 192 11.61 -2.61 -30.98
N LYS A 193 12.41 -3.06 -31.98
CA LYS A 193 12.76 -2.24 -33.14
C LYS A 193 12.18 -2.78 -34.43
N ASN A 194 11.43 -1.91 -35.12
CA ASN A 194 10.95 -2.15 -36.48
C ASN A 194 11.04 -0.83 -37.28
N GLY A 195 12.21 -0.55 -37.86
CA GLY A 195 12.51 0.76 -38.43
C GLY A 195 12.68 1.84 -37.38
N ALA A 196 11.69 2.02 -36.48
CA ALA A 196 11.73 2.84 -35.28
C ALA A 196 11.67 1.98 -34.02
N TRP A 197 12.03 2.55 -32.87
CA TRP A 197 11.85 1.90 -31.56
C TRP A 197 10.40 2.05 -31.10
N HIS A 198 9.69 0.95 -30.91
CA HIS A 198 8.39 0.92 -30.24
C HIS A 198 8.64 0.77 -28.75
N CYS A 199 8.37 1.84 -27.98
CA CYS A 199 8.66 1.92 -26.55
C CYS A 199 7.37 1.89 -25.74
N TYR A 200 7.18 0.86 -24.91
CA TYR A 200 5.98 0.67 -24.09
C TYR A 200 6.24 1.12 -22.66
N GLN A 201 5.37 1.99 -22.15
CA GLN A 201 5.41 2.49 -20.78
C GLN A 201 4.10 2.22 -20.06
N PRO A 202 4.07 1.32 -19.08
CA PRO A 202 2.89 1.15 -18.24
C PRO A 202 2.71 2.33 -17.29
N LEU A 203 1.46 2.77 -17.10
CA LEU A 203 1.11 3.89 -16.24
C LEU A 203 -0.17 3.56 -15.45
N SER A 204 -0.04 3.27 -14.18
CA SER A 204 -1.19 3.16 -13.30
C SER A 204 -1.70 4.53 -12.89
N PHE A 205 -2.97 4.79 -13.12
CA PHE A 205 -3.68 5.94 -12.57
C PHE A 205 -4.54 5.60 -11.35
N ASP A 206 -4.32 4.45 -10.73
CA ASP A 206 -4.96 4.09 -9.45
C ASP A 206 -4.35 4.88 -8.29
N LEU A 207 -4.48 6.18 -8.35
CA LEU A 207 -3.88 7.15 -7.44
C LEU A 207 -4.93 7.72 -6.48
N SER A 208 -4.47 8.45 -5.45
CA SER A 208 -5.32 8.91 -4.34
C SER A 208 -6.13 10.18 -4.62
N SER A 209 -5.76 10.96 -5.65
CA SER A 209 -6.42 12.24 -5.95
C SER A 209 -6.37 12.62 -7.43
N ASN A 210 -7.26 13.54 -7.84
CA ASN A 210 -7.25 14.15 -9.17
C ASN A 210 -5.93 14.83 -9.51
N GLU A 211 -5.29 15.46 -8.52
CA GLU A 211 -4.01 16.17 -8.67
C GLU A 211 -2.90 15.18 -9.00
N ASN A 212 -2.79 14.08 -8.27
CA ASN A 212 -1.79 13.05 -8.52
C ASN A 212 -1.92 12.44 -9.93
N ILE A 213 -3.16 12.23 -10.40
CA ILE A 213 -3.42 11.75 -11.77
C ILE A 213 -2.93 12.77 -12.79
N ARG A 214 -3.29 14.05 -12.61
CA ARG A 214 -2.87 15.15 -13.49
C ARG A 214 -1.35 15.27 -13.52
N ASP A 215 -0.71 15.27 -12.35
CA ASP A 215 0.73 15.48 -12.22
C ASP A 215 1.52 14.31 -12.85
N LYS A 216 1.05 13.07 -12.73
CA LYS A 216 1.66 11.93 -13.40
C LYS A 216 1.55 12.06 -14.93
N ALA A 217 0.38 12.42 -15.44
CA ALA A 217 0.19 12.63 -16.88
C ALA A 217 1.01 13.81 -17.41
N ALA A 218 1.07 14.93 -16.68
CA ALA A 218 1.85 16.09 -17.04
C ALA A 218 3.37 15.80 -17.06
N ARG A 219 3.85 15.00 -16.13
CA ARG A 219 5.25 14.54 -16.12
C ARG A 219 5.60 13.77 -17.39
N TRP A 220 4.76 12.80 -17.77
CA TRP A 220 5.00 12.00 -18.98
C TRP A 220 4.83 12.83 -20.27
N ALA A 221 3.89 13.77 -20.32
CA ALA A 221 3.80 14.74 -21.42
C ALA A 221 5.07 15.61 -21.48
N GLY A 222 5.65 16.01 -20.35
CA GLY A 222 6.93 16.72 -20.28
C GLY A 222 8.11 15.89 -20.80
N HIS A 223 8.17 14.59 -20.47
CA HIS A 223 9.16 13.67 -21.03
C HIS A 223 9.02 13.55 -22.56
N MET A 224 7.80 13.46 -23.08
CA MET A 224 7.59 13.43 -24.54
C MET A 224 8.01 14.74 -25.20
N LEU A 225 7.80 15.87 -24.53
CA LEU A 225 8.28 17.16 -25.03
C LEU A 225 9.81 17.24 -25.04
N ALA A 226 10.47 16.72 -23.99
CA ALA A 226 11.94 16.68 -23.90
C ALA A 226 12.56 15.74 -24.95
N LEU A 227 11.87 14.66 -25.33
CA LEU A 227 12.28 13.70 -26.37
C LEU A 227 11.80 14.07 -27.79
N LYS A 228 11.25 15.27 -28.00
CA LYS A 228 10.70 15.65 -29.31
C LYS A 228 11.73 15.51 -30.45
N ASP A 229 12.96 15.87 -30.16
CA ASP A 229 14.09 15.82 -31.08
C ASP A 229 15.08 14.71 -30.67
N ALA A 230 14.56 13.49 -30.47
CA ALA A 230 15.35 12.33 -30.05
C ALA A 230 16.36 11.91 -31.13
N ASP A 231 17.53 11.41 -30.72
CA ASP A 231 18.63 10.98 -31.58
C ASP A 231 18.24 9.82 -32.50
N GLU A 232 17.27 9.01 -32.07
CA GLU A 232 16.76 7.86 -32.82
C GLU A 232 15.23 7.95 -32.99
N PRO A 233 14.67 7.51 -34.13
CA PRO A 233 13.23 7.47 -34.31
C PRO A 233 12.61 6.46 -33.32
N PHE A 234 11.63 6.93 -32.56
CA PHE A 234 10.87 6.10 -31.61
C PHE A 234 9.38 6.42 -31.65
N LYS A 235 8.59 5.46 -31.22
CA LYS A 235 7.14 5.54 -31.14
C LYS A 235 6.71 5.16 -29.72
N PRO A 236 6.25 6.10 -28.90
CA PRO A 236 5.84 5.83 -27.54
C PRO A 236 4.44 5.20 -27.49
N HIS A 237 4.28 4.18 -26.65
CA HIS A 237 3.03 3.50 -26.34
C HIS A 237 2.79 3.53 -24.84
N PHE A 238 1.75 4.23 -24.38
CA PHE A 238 1.36 4.25 -22.97
C PHE A 238 0.29 3.22 -22.70
N VAL A 239 0.59 2.23 -21.87
CA VAL A 239 -0.40 1.28 -21.36
C VAL A 239 -0.96 1.81 -20.06
N VAL A 240 -2.23 2.18 -20.02
CA VAL A 240 -2.81 2.92 -18.91
C VAL A 240 -3.79 2.07 -18.12
N GLY A 241 -3.62 2.05 -16.80
CA GLY A 241 -4.53 1.42 -15.84
C GLY A 241 -5.45 2.44 -15.18
N ALA A 242 -6.76 2.18 -15.23
CA ALA A 242 -7.77 3.07 -14.68
C ALA A 242 -7.77 3.11 -13.14
N PRO A 243 -8.20 4.23 -12.52
CA PRO A 243 -8.36 4.32 -11.09
C PRO A 243 -9.47 3.40 -10.59
N SER A 244 -9.24 2.73 -9.46
CA SER A 244 -10.26 1.92 -8.82
C SER A 244 -11.36 2.74 -8.13
N ASN A 245 -11.16 4.04 -7.94
CA ASN A 245 -12.17 4.98 -7.44
C ASN A 245 -12.94 5.63 -8.60
N PRO A 246 -14.25 5.36 -8.78
CA PRO A 246 -15.04 5.93 -9.86
C PRO A 246 -15.07 7.47 -9.89
N GLN A 247 -14.91 8.13 -8.75
CA GLN A 247 -14.89 9.59 -8.66
C GLN A 247 -13.67 10.22 -9.37
N LEU A 248 -12.63 9.42 -9.64
CA LEU A 248 -11.41 9.87 -10.31
C LEU A 248 -11.41 9.60 -11.84
N LEU A 249 -12.44 8.95 -12.39
CA LEU A 249 -12.52 8.61 -13.81
C LEU A 249 -12.48 9.86 -14.71
N SER A 250 -13.09 10.96 -14.29
CA SER A 250 -13.04 12.22 -15.06
C SER A 250 -11.61 12.78 -15.17
N ALA A 251 -10.80 12.66 -14.09
CA ALA A 251 -9.40 13.06 -14.13
C ALA A 251 -8.56 12.10 -14.99
N TYR A 252 -8.87 10.81 -14.94
CA TYR A 252 -8.24 9.77 -15.77
C TYR A 252 -8.45 10.03 -17.27
N HIS A 253 -9.68 10.31 -17.71
CA HIS A 253 -9.96 10.62 -19.12
C HIS A 253 -9.22 11.89 -19.58
N ARG A 254 -9.11 12.91 -18.72
CA ARG A 254 -8.30 14.10 -19.03
C ARG A 254 -6.82 13.77 -19.14
N ALA A 255 -6.31 12.86 -18.28
CA ALA A 255 -4.93 12.40 -18.35
C ALA A 255 -4.64 11.67 -19.67
N ILE A 256 -5.53 10.77 -20.12
CA ILE A 256 -5.44 10.12 -21.43
C ILE A 256 -5.37 11.15 -22.55
N THR A 257 -6.29 12.13 -22.54
CA THR A 257 -6.32 13.20 -23.55
C THR A 257 -5.01 14.00 -23.57
N LEU A 258 -4.44 14.29 -22.40
CA LEU A 258 -3.16 15.01 -22.30
C LEU A 258 -2.01 14.18 -22.90
N LEU A 259 -1.93 12.89 -22.58
CA LEU A 259 -0.91 11.99 -23.12
C LEU A 259 -1.03 11.87 -24.64
N GLN A 260 -2.23 11.67 -25.18
CA GLN A 260 -2.48 11.57 -26.63
C GLN A 260 -2.06 12.82 -27.42
N ARG A 261 -2.14 13.99 -26.77
CA ARG A 261 -1.77 15.30 -27.39
C ARG A 261 -0.31 15.67 -27.18
N SER A 262 0.47 14.85 -26.47
CA SER A 262 1.89 15.13 -26.25
C SER A 262 2.70 14.90 -27.55
N PRO A 263 3.89 15.52 -27.68
CA PRO A 263 4.77 15.31 -28.82
C PRO A 263 5.10 13.83 -29.06
N GLY A 264 5.33 13.46 -30.34
CA GLY A 264 5.57 12.08 -30.74
C GLY A 264 4.28 11.27 -30.96
N SER A 265 3.11 11.90 -30.80
CA SER A 265 1.78 11.26 -31.00
C SER A 265 1.69 9.88 -30.34
N PRO A 266 1.86 9.80 -29.02
CA PRO A 266 1.84 8.53 -28.32
C PRO A 266 0.53 7.79 -28.52
N GLU A 267 0.63 6.49 -28.73
CA GLU A 267 -0.54 5.63 -28.64
C GLU A 267 -0.87 5.37 -27.18
N VAL A 268 -2.12 5.59 -26.78
CA VAL A 268 -2.59 5.31 -25.43
C VAL A 268 -3.53 4.11 -25.45
N ILE A 269 -3.14 3.05 -24.78
CA ILE A 269 -3.79 1.75 -24.77
C ILE A 269 -4.30 1.48 -23.36
N GLU A 270 -5.60 1.27 -23.20
CA GLU A 270 -6.15 0.90 -21.92
C GLU A 270 -5.85 -0.57 -21.60
N GLU A 271 -5.58 -0.91 -20.35
CA GLU A 271 -5.24 -2.27 -19.91
C GLU A 271 -6.27 -3.34 -20.33
N GLY A 272 -7.55 -2.97 -20.49
CA GLY A 272 -8.58 -3.86 -21.02
C GLY A 272 -8.36 -4.28 -22.48
N ALA A 273 -7.47 -3.65 -23.21
CA ALA A 273 -7.09 -3.98 -24.59
C ALA A 273 -5.77 -4.77 -24.69
N ALA A 274 -5.31 -5.38 -23.59
CA ALA A 274 -4.05 -6.12 -23.53
C ALA A 274 -3.94 -7.24 -24.59
N GLU A 275 -5.00 -8.01 -24.83
CA GLU A 275 -5.03 -9.05 -25.86
C GLU A 275 -4.82 -8.46 -27.25
N ARG A 276 -5.55 -7.38 -27.58
CA ARG A 276 -5.42 -6.72 -28.88
C ARG A 276 -4.02 -6.15 -29.09
N LEU A 277 -3.40 -5.59 -28.04
CA LEU A 277 -2.03 -5.11 -28.12
C LEU A 277 -1.05 -6.26 -28.44
N VAL A 278 -1.19 -7.40 -27.76
CA VAL A 278 -0.31 -8.53 -27.95
C VAL A 278 -0.55 -9.19 -29.31
N ASP A 279 -1.78 -9.28 -29.81
CA ASP A 279 -2.11 -9.74 -31.17
C ASP A 279 -1.41 -8.87 -32.22
N GLN A 280 -1.55 -7.53 -32.10
CA GLN A 280 -0.91 -6.59 -33.01
C GLN A 280 0.62 -6.71 -32.98
N LEU A 281 1.22 -6.81 -31.79
CA LEU A 281 2.65 -6.97 -31.63
C LEU A 281 3.16 -8.28 -32.25
N GLU A 282 2.42 -9.39 -32.07
CA GLU A 282 2.77 -10.67 -32.66
C GLU A 282 2.74 -10.63 -34.19
N ASP A 283 1.72 -10.00 -34.78
CA ASP A 283 1.60 -9.82 -36.22
C ASP A 283 2.74 -8.96 -36.79
N GLU A 284 3.08 -7.85 -36.12
CA GLU A 284 4.19 -6.98 -36.49
C GLU A 284 5.55 -7.70 -36.41
N LEU A 285 5.77 -8.51 -35.37
CA LEU A 285 6.99 -9.34 -35.22
C LEU A 285 7.11 -10.37 -36.32
N ARG A 286 6.02 -11.08 -36.69
CA ARG A 286 5.99 -12.04 -37.78
C ARG A 286 6.30 -11.38 -39.14
N ALA A 287 5.69 -10.22 -39.37
CA ALA A 287 5.96 -9.46 -40.62
C ALA A 287 7.44 -9.03 -40.71
N HIS A 288 8.01 -8.54 -39.60
CA HIS A 288 9.42 -8.17 -39.54
C HIS A 288 10.35 -9.34 -39.79
N ASP A 289 10.07 -10.52 -39.23
CA ASP A 289 10.91 -11.73 -39.40
C ASP A 289 10.83 -12.27 -40.85
N SER A 290 9.66 -12.15 -41.49
CA SER A 290 9.49 -12.57 -42.89
C SER A 290 10.31 -11.72 -43.88
N VAL A 291 10.47 -10.44 -43.62
CA VAL A 291 11.28 -9.51 -44.44
C VAL A 291 12.78 -9.78 -44.27
N ARG A 292 13.24 -10.28 -43.13
CA ARG A 292 14.65 -10.59 -42.85
C ARG A 292 15.09 -11.93 -43.45
N THR A 293 14.14 -12.81 -43.77
CA THR A 293 14.39 -14.15 -44.33
C THR A 293 14.24 -14.20 -45.86
N ALA A 294 13.73 -13.14 -46.48
CA ALA A 294 13.62 -12.95 -47.93
C ALA A 294 14.80 -12.12 -48.49
#